data_c13ca57ec2df25ab1504b605015fbe15
#
_entry.id   c13ca57ec2df25ab1504b605015fbe15
#
_cell.length_a   1.000
_cell.length_b   1.000
_cell.length_c   1.000
_cell.angle_alpha   90.00
_cell.angle_beta   90.00
_cell.angle_gamma   90.00
#
_symmetry.space_group_name_H-M   'P 1'
#
loop_
_entity.id
_entity.type
_entity.pdbx_description
1 polymer ?
#
loop_
_entity_poly.entity_id
_entity_poly.type
_entity_poly.pdbx_seq_one_letter_code
_entity_poly.pdbx_strand_id
1 'polypeptide(L)'
;MTKIDNRYFKFTGKTTVIEDGETIEVMDPGYDDDVPFVVTVDDMTPGVYELFVSKNRTRTRVMASMLIHNEYKNDDLEYNMIPNAISVDAGLAGYFVDKPNFNDEEWRSFIDEFITDYARDQVYTCPWGMFTNTGYGDGVYDVCIIKERKHGRIVGVAIFFMDQEDYE
;
A
#
# COMPACT_ATOMS: atom_id res chain seq x y z
N MET A 1 -17.06 -7.48 -8.17
CA MET A 1 -15.78 -6.78 -7.98
C MET A 1 -16.06 -5.34 -7.57
N THR A 2 -15.55 -4.94 -6.44
CA THR A 2 -15.76 -3.60 -5.95
C THR A 2 -14.90 -2.63 -6.74
N LYS A 3 -15.52 -1.64 -7.36
CA LYS A 3 -14.80 -0.60 -8.09
C LYS A 3 -14.15 0.34 -7.09
N ILE A 4 -12.87 0.63 -7.27
CA ILE A 4 -12.22 1.66 -6.47
C ILE A 4 -12.89 2.99 -6.78
N ASP A 5 -13.49 3.60 -5.77
CA ASP A 5 -14.16 4.87 -5.94
C ASP A 5 -13.20 5.99 -5.58
N ASN A 6 -12.71 6.70 -6.60
CA ASN A 6 -11.76 7.78 -6.44
C ASN A 6 -12.27 8.93 -5.56
N ARG A 7 -13.58 9.01 -5.33
CA ARG A 7 -14.15 10.02 -4.43
C ARG A 7 -13.66 9.89 -3.00
N TYR A 8 -13.31 8.66 -2.59
CA TYR A 8 -12.89 8.35 -1.23
C TYR A 8 -11.38 8.38 -1.02
N PHE A 9 -10.60 8.37 -2.11
CA PHE A 9 -9.16 8.38 -2.03
C PHE A 9 -8.62 9.81 -2.09
N LYS A 10 -7.78 10.14 -1.13
CA LYS A 10 -7.13 11.45 -1.03
C LYS A 10 -5.63 11.31 -1.17
N PHE A 11 -5.02 12.21 -1.93
CA PHE A 11 -3.58 12.25 -2.06
C PHE A 11 -2.92 12.62 -0.73
N THR A 12 -1.93 11.83 -0.32
CA THR A 12 -1.22 12.04 0.96
C THR A 12 -0.13 13.09 0.86
N GLY A 13 0.23 13.54 -0.34
CA GLY A 13 1.42 14.35 -0.59
C GLY A 13 2.70 13.54 -0.70
N LYS A 14 2.65 12.23 -0.51
CA LYS A 14 3.84 11.35 -0.57
C LYS A 14 3.96 10.70 -1.94
N THR A 15 5.17 10.75 -2.49
CA THR A 15 5.49 10.16 -3.80
C THR A 15 6.73 9.29 -3.69
N THR A 16 6.87 8.38 -4.63
CA THR A 16 8.09 7.57 -4.79
C THR A 16 8.35 7.35 -6.26
N VAL A 17 9.60 7.10 -6.61
CA VAL A 17 9.99 6.75 -7.97
C VAL A 17 10.21 5.24 -8.03
N ILE A 18 9.58 4.58 -9.00
CA ILE A 18 9.82 3.19 -9.32
C ILE A 18 10.60 3.16 -10.64
N GLU A 19 11.77 2.55 -10.61
CA GLU A 19 12.64 2.44 -11.77
C GLU A 19 12.38 1.14 -12.52
N ASP A 20 12.83 1.09 -13.78
CA ASP A 20 12.68 -0.08 -14.62
C ASP A 20 13.32 -1.31 -13.96
N GLY A 21 12.59 -2.42 -13.93
CA GLY A 21 13.07 -3.68 -13.35
C GLY A 21 12.93 -3.78 -11.83
N GLU A 22 12.48 -2.74 -11.16
CA GLU A 22 12.24 -2.82 -9.71
C GLU A 22 10.97 -3.61 -9.40
N THR A 23 11.04 -4.40 -8.35
CA THR A 23 9.92 -5.20 -7.83
C THR A 23 9.36 -4.53 -6.58
N ILE A 24 8.03 -4.37 -6.55
CA ILE A 24 7.33 -3.88 -5.35
C ILE A 24 6.88 -5.08 -4.52
N GLU A 25 7.20 -5.05 -3.23
CA GLU A 25 6.67 -5.98 -2.26
C GLU A 25 5.56 -5.30 -1.46
N VAL A 26 4.38 -5.90 -1.47
CA VAL A 26 3.22 -5.43 -0.72
C VAL A 26 3.11 -6.29 0.53
N MET A 27 3.31 -5.68 1.70
CA MET A 27 3.49 -6.46 2.92
C MET A 27 3.39 -5.62 4.19
N ASP A 28 3.27 -6.31 5.32
CA ASP A 28 3.57 -5.77 6.64
C ASP A 28 5.11 -5.59 6.76
N PRO A 29 5.62 -4.39 7.07
CA PRO A 29 7.06 -4.16 7.12
C PRO A 29 7.78 -4.95 8.23
N GLY A 30 7.05 -5.50 9.20
CA GLY A 30 7.61 -6.36 10.23
C GLY A 30 7.88 -7.79 9.78
N TYR A 31 7.41 -8.18 8.60
CA TYR A 31 7.63 -9.52 8.07
C TYR A 31 8.88 -9.58 7.20
N ASP A 32 9.40 -10.81 7.06
CA ASP A 32 10.43 -11.12 6.09
C ASP A 32 9.81 -11.37 4.72
N ASP A 33 10.58 -11.17 3.67
CA ASP A 33 10.10 -11.32 2.29
C ASP A 33 9.85 -12.78 1.88
N ASP A 34 10.32 -13.75 2.64
CA ASP A 34 10.12 -15.18 2.40
C ASP A 34 8.89 -15.77 3.11
N VAL A 35 8.17 -14.96 3.87
CA VAL A 35 6.95 -15.40 4.58
C VAL A 35 5.78 -15.49 3.60
N PRO A 36 4.90 -16.53 3.72
CA PRO A 36 3.63 -16.53 3.00
C PRO A 36 2.83 -15.25 3.26
N PHE A 37 1.98 -14.86 2.33
CA PHE A 37 1.15 -13.66 2.42
C PHE A 37 1.90 -12.33 2.19
N VAL A 38 2.92 -12.38 1.36
CA VAL A 38 3.52 -11.19 0.75
C VAL A 38 3.17 -11.21 -0.74
N VAL A 39 2.70 -10.11 -1.27
CA VAL A 39 2.46 -9.97 -2.71
C VAL A 39 3.64 -9.26 -3.35
N THR A 40 4.24 -9.91 -4.33
CA THR A 40 5.34 -9.37 -5.11
C THR A 40 4.79 -8.93 -6.47
N VAL A 41 5.01 -7.67 -6.82
CA VAL A 41 4.55 -7.12 -8.09
C VAL A 41 5.77 -6.76 -8.94
N ASP A 42 5.96 -7.56 -10.01
CA ASP A 42 6.97 -7.31 -11.03
C ASP A 42 6.37 -6.44 -12.14
N ASP A 43 7.22 -5.90 -12.99
CA ASP A 43 6.80 -5.19 -14.20
C ASP A 43 5.91 -3.96 -13.96
N MET A 44 6.08 -3.30 -12.82
CA MET A 44 5.47 -1.99 -12.62
C MET A 44 6.01 -1.01 -13.66
N THR A 45 5.11 -0.22 -14.24
CA THR A 45 5.52 0.82 -15.21
C THR A 45 6.42 1.83 -14.52
N PRO A 46 7.63 2.11 -15.03
CA PRO A 46 8.53 3.08 -14.40
C PRO A 46 7.93 4.48 -14.34
N GLY A 47 8.27 5.22 -13.31
CA GLY A 47 7.86 6.61 -13.14
C GLY A 47 7.60 7.00 -11.71
N VAL A 48 6.92 8.14 -11.56
CA VAL A 48 6.55 8.69 -10.25
C VAL A 48 5.19 8.13 -9.84
N TYR A 49 5.15 7.53 -8.66
CA TYR A 49 3.93 7.00 -8.05
C TYR A 49 3.50 7.88 -6.88
N GLU A 50 2.21 8.08 -6.77
CA GLU A 50 1.59 8.87 -5.72
C GLU A 50 0.84 7.94 -4.77
N LEU A 51 0.97 8.20 -3.46
CA LEU A 51 0.25 7.45 -2.43
C LEU A 51 -1.04 8.15 -2.07
N PHE A 52 -2.14 7.44 -2.23
CA PHE A 52 -3.48 7.87 -1.83
C PHE A 52 -3.96 6.98 -0.67
N VAL A 53 -4.74 7.55 0.21
CA VAL A 53 -5.41 6.80 1.27
C VAL A 53 -6.89 7.13 1.30
N SER A 54 -7.66 6.15 1.74
CA SER A 54 -9.08 6.31 2.05
C SER A 54 -9.25 6.12 3.54
N LYS A 55 -9.91 7.06 4.20
CA LYS A 55 -10.18 6.98 5.63
C LYS A 55 -11.67 6.79 5.89
N ASN A 56 -12.00 6.25 7.04
CA ASN A 56 -13.37 6.13 7.48
C ASN A 56 -14.01 7.52 7.67
N ARG A 57 -15.31 7.56 7.90
CA ARG A 57 -16.08 8.79 7.99
C ARG A 57 -15.56 9.76 9.06
N THR A 58 -15.11 9.24 10.20
CA THR A 58 -14.55 10.04 11.28
C THR A 58 -13.08 10.39 11.10
N ARG A 59 -12.44 9.87 10.04
CA ARG A 59 -11.03 10.07 9.72
C ARG A 59 -10.07 9.55 10.79
N THR A 60 -10.49 8.57 11.54
CA THR A 60 -9.71 7.97 12.62
C THR A 60 -8.95 6.73 12.19
N ARG A 61 -9.33 6.12 11.02
CA ARG A 61 -8.72 4.88 10.54
C ARG A 61 -8.49 4.93 9.05
N VAL A 62 -7.37 4.36 8.61
CA VAL A 62 -7.09 4.14 7.19
C VAL A 62 -7.84 2.89 6.75
N MET A 63 -8.72 3.03 5.76
CA MET A 63 -9.56 1.95 5.25
C MET A 63 -8.94 1.26 4.04
N ALA A 64 -8.12 1.99 3.29
CA ALA A 64 -7.41 1.49 2.12
C ALA A 64 -6.25 2.41 1.80
N SER A 65 -5.24 1.88 1.13
CA SER A 65 -4.18 2.66 0.51
C SER A 65 -4.04 2.29 -0.95
N MET A 66 -3.52 3.22 -1.76
CA MET A 66 -3.30 3.00 -3.18
C MET A 66 -2.04 3.72 -3.63
N LEU A 67 -1.16 2.99 -4.28
CA LEU A 67 0.02 3.53 -4.93
C LEU A 67 -0.25 3.53 -6.43
N ILE A 68 -0.29 4.70 -7.07
CA ILE A 68 -0.65 4.81 -8.49
C ILE A 68 0.27 5.75 -9.25
N HIS A 69 0.63 5.34 -10.47
CA HIS A 69 1.46 6.12 -11.37
C HIS A 69 0.77 7.46 -11.71
N ASN A 70 1.49 8.56 -11.56
CA ASN A 70 0.91 9.89 -11.68
C ASN A 70 0.36 10.22 -13.07
N GLU A 71 0.90 9.61 -14.12
CA GLU A 71 0.45 9.84 -15.50
C GLU A 71 -0.81 9.05 -15.84
N TYR A 72 -1.13 7.97 -15.09
CA TYR A 72 -2.23 7.06 -15.43
C TYR A 72 -3.42 7.15 -14.48
N LYS A 73 -3.32 7.92 -13.40
CA LYS A 73 -4.36 7.93 -12.35
C LYS A 73 -5.75 8.37 -12.83
N ASN A 74 -5.83 9.09 -13.94
CA ASN A 74 -7.09 9.55 -14.53
C ASN A 74 -7.50 8.76 -15.77
N ASP A 75 -6.73 7.74 -16.13
CA ASP A 75 -7.01 6.91 -17.30
C ASP A 75 -8.06 5.86 -17.00
N ASP A 76 -8.51 5.15 -18.03
CA ASP A 76 -9.39 4.00 -17.87
C ASP A 76 -8.58 2.83 -17.29
N LEU A 77 -8.93 2.41 -16.08
CA LEU A 77 -8.17 1.45 -15.29
C LEU A 77 -8.94 0.15 -15.11
N GLU A 78 -8.19 -0.94 -15.07
CA GLU A 78 -8.70 -2.27 -14.74
C GLU A 78 -8.19 -2.67 -13.36
N TYR A 79 -9.09 -3.11 -12.50
CA TYR A 79 -8.81 -3.49 -11.12
C TYR A 79 -8.90 -5.00 -10.96
N ASN A 80 -7.78 -5.63 -10.58
CA ASN A 80 -7.69 -7.08 -10.41
C ASN A 80 -7.46 -7.38 -8.93
N MET A 81 -8.50 -7.86 -8.26
CA MET A 81 -8.46 -8.13 -6.83
C MET A 81 -7.86 -9.51 -6.53
N ILE A 82 -6.93 -9.54 -5.59
CA ILE A 82 -6.38 -10.77 -5.01
C ILE A 82 -6.90 -10.84 -3.57
N PRO A 83 -7.89 -11.70 -3.29
CA PRO A 83 -8.47 -11.77 -1.96
C PRO A 83 -7.51 -12.42 -0.97
N ASN A 84 -7.52 -11.94 0.27
CA ASN A 84 -6.72 -12.47 1.38
C ASN A 84 -5.24 -12.59 1.03
N ALA A 85 -4.70 -11.58 0.37
CA ALA A 85 -3.40 -11.64 -0.28
C ALA A 85 -2.22 -11.43 0.68
N ILE A 86 -2.43 -10.62 1.72
CA ILE A 86 -1.38 -10.34 2.71
C ILE A 86 -1.89 -10.57 4.13
N SER A 87 -0.97 -10.93 5.02
CA SER A 87 -1.23 -11.05 6.46
C SER A 87 -0.50 -9.95 7.20
N VAL A 88 -1.16 -9.35 8.18
CA VAL A 88 -0.62 -8.20 8.94
C VAL A 88 -0.63 -8.52 10.42
N ASP A 89 0.50 -8.33 11.07
CA ASP A 89 0.70 -8.57 12.51
C ASP A 89 1.17 -7.32 13.26
N ALA A 90 1.79 -6.36 12.58
CA ALA A 90 2.25 -5.11 13.19
C ALA A 90 1.22 -3.97 13.12
N GLY A 91 0.05 -4.22 12.54
CA GLY A 91 -0.93 -3.16 12.29
C GLY A 91 -0.51 -2.15 11.23
N LEU A 92 0.43 -2.53 10.38
CA LEU A 92 1.04 -1.70 9.35
C LEU A 92 1.13 -2.49 8.05
N ALA A 93 0.92 -1.84 6.93
CA ALA A 93 1.16 -2.44 5.62
C ALA A 93 1.48 -1.37 4.58
N GLY A 94 2.25 -1.73 3.58
CA GLY A 94 2.62 -0.80 2.53
C GLY A 94 3.37 -1.44 1.37
N TYR A 95 4.14 -0.60 0.73
CA TYR A 95 4.78 -0.86 -0.56
C TYR A 95 6.27 -0.63 -0.42
N PHE A 96 7.09 -1.65 -0.71
CA PHE A 96 8.52 -1.61 -0.47
C PHE A 96 9.31 -2.10 -1.67
N VAL A 97 10.50 -1.52 -1.85
CA VAL A 97 11.52 -1.97 -2.80
C VAL A 97 12.78 -2.28 -2.00
N ASP A 98 13.28 -3.50 -2.15
CA ASP A 98 14.52 -3.96 -1.51
C ASP A 98 14.57 -3.73 0.01
N LYS A 99 13.42 -3.89 0.67
CA LYS A 99 13.37 -3.79 2.13
C LYS A 99 14.16 -4.95 2.76
N PRO A 100 15.11 -4.67 3.67
CA PRO A 100 15.81 -5.75 4.37
C PRO A 100 14.88 -6.47 5.36
N ASN A 101 15.23 -7.70 5.68
CA ASN A 101 14.62 -8.41 6.77
C ASN A 101 15.20 -7.89 8.09
N PHE A 102 14.34 -7.68 9.08
CA PHE A 102 14.74 -7.12 10.36
C PHE A 102 14.81 -8.20 11.43
N ASN A 103 15.89 -8.20 12.24
CA ASN A 103 15.85 -8.88 13.53
C ASN A 103 15.08 -8.02 14.54
N ASP A 104 14.90 -8.53 15.78
CA ASP A 104 14.09 -7.84 16.79
C ASP A 104 14.65 -6.45 17.16
N GLU A 105 15.96 -6.30 17.23
CA GLU A 105 16.60 -5.02 17.55
C GLU A 105 16.45 -4.03 16.38
N GLU A 106 16.65 -4.48 15.17
CA GLU A 106 16.48 -3.68 13.96
C GLU A 106 15.02 -3.26 13.78
N TRP A 107 14.07 -4.14 14.09
CA TRP A 107 12.66 -3.82 14.05
C TRP A 107 12.29 -2.72 15.05
N ARG A 108 12.81 -2.78 16.28
CA ARG A 108 12.60 -1.71 17.26
C ARG A 108 13.17 -0.38 16.81
N SER A 109 14.38 -0.41 16.22
CA SER A 109 14.99 0.80 15.66
C SER A 109 14.17 1.39 14.52
N PHE A 110 13.61 0.54 13.67
CA PHE A 110 12.73 0.95 12.58
C PHE A 110 11.47 1.63 13.13
N ILE A 111 10.83 1.04 14.12
CA ILE A 111 9.65 1.62 14.76
C ILE A 111 9.99 3.00 15.33
N ASP A 112 11.08 3.09 16.09
CA ASP A 112 11.48 4.35 16.75
C ASP A 112 11.80 5.45 15.75
N GLU A 113 12.36 5.13 14.61
CA GLU A 113 12.79 6.10 13.61
C GLU A 113 11.67 6.53 12.68
N PHE A 114 10.86 5.59 12.18
CA PHE A 114 9.94 5.82 11.08
C PHE A 114 8.48 5.88 11.49
N ILE A 115 8.10 5.27 12.60
CA ILE A 115 6.72 5.32 13.08
C ILE A 115 6.64 6.36 14.17
N THR A 116 6.25 7.56 13.79
CA THR A 116 5.99 8.62 14.75
C THR A 116 4.58 8.42 15.29
N ASP A 117 4.45 8.24 16.59
CA ASP A 117 3.17 7.99 17.28
C ASP A 117 2.11 9.05 17.02
N TYR A 118 2.49 10.15 16.41
CA TYR A 118 1.66 11.32 16.26
C TYR A 118 1.40 11.70 14.81
N ALA A 119 1.69 10.80 13.86
CA ALA A 119 1.32 11.02 12.48
C ALA A 119 -0.21 11.03 12.37
N ARG A 120 -0.80 12.21 12.31
CA ARG A 120 -2.25 12.38 12.22
C ARG A 120 -2.84 11.74 10.98
N ASP A 121 -2.07 11.68 9.91
CA ASP A 121 -2.46 11.08 8.66
C ASP A 121 -2.32 9.56 8.65
N GLN A 122 -1.60 8.98 9.64
CA GLN A 122 -1.32 7.53 9.72
C GLN A 122 -0.58 7.00 8.50
N VAL A 123 0.23 7.86 7.89
CA VAL A 123 1.04 7.56 6.70
C VAL A 123 2.50 7.77 7.05
N TYR A 124 3.34 6.81 6.66
CA TYR A 124 4.75 6.80 7.02
C TYR A 124 5.62 6.58 5.79
N THR A 125 6.82 7.14 5.81
CA THR A 125 7.84 6.91 4.78
C THR A 125 9.12 6.40 5.41
N CYS A 126 9.85 5.57 4.67
CA CYS A 126 11.15 5.05 5.06
C CYS A 126 12.04 4.93 3.82
N PRO A 127 13.34 4.57 3.98
CA PRO A 127 14.24 4.47 2.81
C PRO A 127 13.78 3.47 1.75
N TRP A 128 12.96 2.48 2.11
CA TRP A 128 12.54 1.40 1.21
C TRP A 128 11.13 1.55 0.67
N GLY A 129 10.35 2.50 1.17
CA GLY A 129 8.99 2.66 0.68
C GLY A 129 8.08 3.47 1.58
N MET A 130 6.79 3.22 1.45
CA MET A 130 5.74 3.93 2.16
C MET A 130 4.71 2.95 2.70
N PHE A 131 4.18 3.23 3.88
CA PHE A 131 3.21 2.36 4.53
C PHE A 131 2.24 3.14 5.40
N THR A 132 1.18 2.48 5.82
CA THR A 132 0.11 3.09 6.62
C THR A 132 -0.31 2.17 7.75
N ASN A 133 -1.05 2.71 8.71
CA ASN A 133 -1.84 1.88 9.62
C ASN A 133 -2.91 1.11 8.82
N THR A 134 -3.37 -0.01 9.35
CA THR A 134 -4.25 -0.94 8.65
C THR A 134 -5.65 -1.01 9.26
N GLY A 135 -6.31 0.12 9.39
CA GLY A 135 -7.68 0.16 9.89
C GLY A 135 -7.81 -0.33 11.32
N TYR A 136 -8.31 -1.54 11.52
CA TYR A 136 -8.47 -2.16 12.83
C TYR A 136 -7.23 -2.93 13.31
N GLY A 137 -6.15 -2.95 12.54
CA GLY A 137 -4.88 -3.55 12.97
C GLY A 137 -4.57 -4.87 12.26
N ASP A 138 -4.32 -5.90 13.04
CA ASP A 138 -3.90 -7.20 12.52
C ASP A 138 -5.03 -7.90 11.75
N GLY A 139 -4.67 -8.63 10.73
CA GLY A 139 -5.64 -9.35 9.93
C GLY A 139 -5.07 -9.83 8.61
N VAL A 140 -5.97 -10.28 7.75
CA VAL A 140 -5.68 -10.70 6.37
C VAL A 140 -6.44 -9.77 5.43
N TYR A 141 -5.73 -9.22 4.45
CA TYR A 141 -6.27 -8.15 3.62
C TYR A 141 -6.13 -8.43 2.13
N ASP A 142 -7.03 -7.83 1.36
CA ASP A 142 -7.06 -7.94 -0.10
C ASP A 142 -6.09 -6.96 -0.74
N VAL A 143 -5.47 -7.37 -1.83
CA VAL A 143 -4.59 -6.54 -2.66
C VAL A 143 -5.18 -6.42 -4.05
N CYS A 144 -5.13 -5.25 -4.64
CA CYS A 144 -5.61 -4.99 -5.99
C CYS A 144 -4.45 -4.58 -6.89
N ILE A 145 -4.28 -5.28 -8.00
CA ILE A 145 -3.33 -4.88 -9.04
C ILE A 145 -4.09 -4.03 -10.05
N ILE A 146 -3.57 -2.85 -10.32
CA ILE A 146 -4.21 -1.86 -11.19
C ILE A 146 -3.45 -1.79 -12.51
N LYS A 147 -4.17 -2.02 -13.62
CA LYS A 147 -3.63 -1.94 -14.97
C LYS A 147 -4.33 -0.84 -15.76
N GLU A 148 -3.61 -0.14 -16.62
CA GLU A 148 -4.24 0.70 -17.62
C GLU A 148 -4.77 -0.18 -18.77
N ARG A 149 -5.97 0.13 -19.27
CA ARG A 149 -6.66 -0.75 -20.23
C ARG A 149 -6.07 -0.72 -21.64
N LYS A 150 -5.46 0.40 -22.02
CA LYS A 150 -5.00 0.60 -23.38
C LYS A 150 -3.91 -0.38 -23.81
N HIS A 151 -2.95 -0.64 -22.91
CA HIS A 151 -1.81 -1.53 -23.17
C HIS A 151 -1.67 -2.66 -22.14
N GLY A 152 -2.51 -2.69 -21.13
CA GLY A 152 -2.48 -3.73 -20.08
C GLY A 152 -1.28 -3.63 -19.14
N ARG A 153 -0.63 -2.46 -19.03
CA ARG A 153 0.53 -2.27 -18.17
C ARG A 153 0.10 -2.07 -16.72
N ILE A 154 0.90 -2.58 -15.80
CA ILE A 154 0.66 -2.38 -14.37
C ILE A 154 1.07 -0.96 -14.00
N VAL A 155 0.12 -0.17 -13.50
CA VAL A 155 0.30 1.24 -13.16
C VAL A 155 -0.05 1.55 -11.71
N GLY A 156 -0.42 0.55 -10.92
CA GLY A 156 -0.73 0.77 -9.53
C GLY A 156 -1.01 -0.50 -8.76
N VAL A 157 -1.10 -0.34 -7.45
CA VAL A 157 -1.45 -1.39 -6.50
C VAL A 157 -2.18 -0.77 -5.32
N ALA A 158 -3.14 -1.48 -4.76
CA ALA A 158 -3.92 -1.00 -3.62
C ALA A 158 -4.07 -2.10 -2.59
N ILE A 159 -4.26 -1.72 -1.32
CA ILE A 159 -4.55 -2.63 -0.22
C ILE A 159 -5.86 -2.17 0.42
N PHE A 160 -6.77 -3.10 0.64
CA PHE A 160 -8.05 -2.81 1.29
C PHE A 160 -8.08 -3.45 2.68
N PHE A 161 -8.22 -2.59 3.70
CA PHE A 161 -8.21 -3.02 5.09
C PHE A 161 -9.61 -3.25 5.65
N MET A 162 -10.63 -2.75 4.96
CA MET A 162 -12.03 -2.87 5.37
C MET A 162 -12.93 -2.95 4.15
N ASP A 163 -14.11 -3.53 4.33
CA ASP A 163 -15.11 -3.57 3.28
C ASP A 163 -15.65 -2.16 2.99
N GLN A 164 -16.09 -1.95 1.76
CA GLN A 164 -16.60 -0.65 1.33
C GLN A 164 -17.79 -0.17 2.17
N GLU A 165 -18.57 -1.10 2.71
CA GLU A 165 -19.70 -0.79 3.60
C GLU A 165 -19.27 -0.07 4.88
N ASP A 166 -18.04 -0.27 5.31
CA ASP A 166 -17.47 0.33 6.52
C ASP A 166 -17.11 1.81 6.33
N TYR A 167 -17.14 2.31 5.10
CA TYR A 167 -16.87 3.73 4.82
C TYR A 167 -18.04 4.65 5.18
N GLU A 168 -19.20 4.09 5.33
CA GLU A 168 -20.43 4.82 5.66
C GLU A 168 -20.65 4.86 7.21
#